data_9ef1af45fa35a5e8a31ea7af501d8cca
#
_entry.id   9ef1af45fa35a5e8a31ea7af501d8cca
#
_cell.length_a   1.000
_cell.length_b   1.000
_cell.length_c   1.000
_cell.angle_alpha   90.00
_cell.angle_beta   90.00
_cell.angle_gamma   90.00
#
_symmetry.space_group_name_H-M   'P 1'
#
loop_
_entity.id
_entity.type
_entity.pdbx_description
1 polymer ?
#
loop_
_entity_poly.entity_id
_entity_poly.type
_entity_poly.pdbx_seq_one_letter_code
_entity_poly.pdbx_strand_id
1 'polypeptide(L)'
;MAGFFFRKKKKSFVFFSGCGGTSQGLKTAGCEIAFGLDFDFDSSETFKANNPDAVFINDDIRSVDVADISQLVEKAKKDAKILFCGCAPCQPFSKQNQNKTTSDPRRGLLSEFGRFVEFYKPDYVLIENVPGLQKVDVNDGPLYDFISILKNRNYNLVYGVIPALWYGVPQTRERFVLMASLQSQIHLPERTHNGTDIPFATVRDWIGDIPSIEAGEAHPLVKDHVSAKLSELNLKRIRCTPEGKGREYWPRELLLECHKKHTGHSDVYGRLAWDKPASGLTTRCISYSNGRFGHPEQDRAISVREAALLQTFPIDYIFKGSMLSKAKQIGNAVPPKMAESIGTVFLKI
;
A
#
# COMPACT_ATOMS: atom_id res chain seq x y z
N MET A 1 -25.87 20.11 30.92
CA MET A 1 -24.69 19.27 31.19
C MET A 1 -24.38 18.50 29.92
N ALA A 2 -23.38 18.96 29.14
CA ALA A 2 -22.93 18.24 27.97
C ALA A 2 -22.07 17.06 28.44
N GLY A 3 -22.63 15.86 28.36
CA GLY A 3 -21.88 14.64 28.68
C GLY A 3 -20.70 14.50 27.72
N PHE A 4 -19.50 14.63 28.25
CA PHE A 4 -18.28 14.21 27.57
C PHE A 4 -18.36 12.68 27.38
N PHE A 5 -18.91 12.24 26.25
CA PHE A 5 -18.71 10.86 25.81
C PHE A 5 -17.23 10.68 25.51
N PHE A 6 -16.48 10.11 26.44
CA PHE A 6 -15.13 9.62 26.18
C PHE A 6 -15.23 8.60 25.04
N ARG A 7 -14.86 9.01 23.83
CA ARG A 7 -14.75 8.07 22.71
C ARG A 7 -13.74 7.00 23.08
N LYS A 8 -14.17 5.74 23.13
CA LYS A 8 -13.26 4.62 23.41
C LYS A 8 -12.11 4.64 22.38
N LYS A 9 -10.89 4.43 22.85
CA LYS A 9 -9.72 4.23 22.00
C LYS A 9 -10.03 3.16 20.95
N LYS A 10 -9.35 3.20 19.81
CA LYS A 10 -9.40 2.15 18.79
C LYS A 10 -8.06 1.43 18.79
N LYS A 11 -8.08 0.10 18.87
CA LYS A 11 -6.90 -0.75 18.75
C LYS A 11 -6.99 -1.58 17.49
N SER A 12 -5.96 -1.50 16.67
CA SER A 12 -5.91 -2.14 15.36
C SER A 12 -5.03 -3.37 15.39
N PHE A 13 -5.56 -4.46 14.83
CA PHE A 13 -4.90 -5.73 14.58
C PHE A 13 -4.73 -5.89 13.09
N VAL A 14 -3.50 -5.90 12.60
CA VAL A 14 -3.20 -5.81 11.17
C VAL A 14 -2.62 -7.13 10.67
N PHE A 15 -3.43 -7.86 9.92
CA PHE A 15 -3.07 -9.11 9.24
C PHE A 15 -2.57 -8.81 7.83
N PHE A 16 -1.57 -9.55 7.38
CA PHE A 16 -0.82 -9.25 6.16
C PHE A 16 -0.26 -7.82 6.21
N SER A 17 0.36 -7.51 7.34
CA SER A 17 0.74 -6.14 7.69
C SER A 17 1.79 -5.54 6.75
N GLY A 18 2.54 -6.39 6.04
CA GLY A 18 3.66 -5.97 5.22
C GLY A 18 4.61 -5.09 6.02
N CYS A 19 5.16 -4.09 5.38
CA CYS A 19 6.03 -3.12 6.04
C CYS A 19 5.29 -2.08 6.91
N GLY A 20 3.96 -2.19 7.07
CA GLY A 20 3.19 -1.31 7.96
C GLY A 20 2.58 -0.06 7.32
N GLY A 21 2.35 -0.03 6.01
CA GLY A 21 1.71 1.14 5.36
C GLY A 21 0.32 1.45 5.92
N THR A 22 -0.54 0.43 6.04
CA THR A 22 -1.85 0.55 6.69
C THR A 22 -1.71 0.96 8.15
N SER A 23 -0.79 0.33 8.89
CA SER A 23 -0.54 0.63 10.31
C SER A 23 -0.11 2.08 10.50
N GLN A 24 0.79 2.60 9.65
CA GLN A 24 1.23 3.99 9.71
C GLN A 24 0.08 4.96 9.51
N GLY A 25 -0.79 4.72 8.53
CA GLY A 25 -1.96 5.58 8.30
C GLY A 25 -2.97 5.52 9.43
N LEU A 26 -3.28 4.32 9.95
CA LEU A 26 -4.17 4.15 11.10
C LEU A 26 -3.61 4.82 12.36
N LYS A 27 -2.29 4.73 12.59
CA LYS A 27 -1.59 5.40 13.70
C LYS A 27 -1.69 6.93 13.55
N THR A 28 -1.47 7.47 12.37
CA THR A 28 -1.63 8.91 12.08
C THR A 28 -3.07 9.36 12.30
N ALA A 29 -4.06 8.55 11.96
CA ALA A 29 -5.46 8.82 12.25
C ALA A 29 -5.79 8.82 13.76
N GLY A 30 -4.96 8.19 14.62
CA GLY A 30 -5.16 8.12 16.06
C GLY A 30 -5.56 6.73 16.58
N CYS A 31 -5.42 5.68 15.78
CA CYS A 31 -5.55 4.30 16.24
C CYS A 31 -4.25 3.82 16.92
N GLU A 32 -4.36 3.03 17.95
CA GLU A 32 -3.24 2.29 18.56
C GLU A 32 -3.02 1.00 17.72
N ILE A 33 -1.79 0.71 17.34
CA ILE A 33 -1.44 -0.54 16.66
C ILE A 33 -1.07 -1.56 17.72
N ALA A 34 -1.96 -2.53 17.96
CA ALA A 34 -1.77 -3.55 18.98
C ALA A 34 -1.12 -4.84 18.45
N PHE A 35 -1.29 -5.13 17.15
CA PHE A 35 -0.88 -6.40 16.57
C PHE A 35 -0.51 -6.29 15.09
N GLY A 36 0.49 -7.06 14.67
CA GLY A 36 0.86 -7.30 13.29
C GLY A 36 1.12 -8.76 13.00
N LEU A 37 0.77 -9.22 11.80
CA LEU A 37 1.07 -10.56 11.30
C LEU A 37 1.51 -10.46 9.84
N ASP A 38 2.66 -11.02 9.52
CA ASP A 38 3.15 -11.21 8.16
C ASP A 38 4.21 -12.32 8.10
N PHE A 39 4.31 -13.01 6.97
CA PHE A 39 5.30 -14.07 6.79
C PHE A 39 6.64 -13.58 6.23
N ASP A 40 6.67 -12.40 5.56
CA ASP A 40 7.89 -11.83 4.96
C ASP A 40 8.77 -11.23 6.05
N PHE A 41 9.95 -11.82 6.25
CA PHE A 41 10.87 -11.46 7.33
C PHE A 41 11.30 -9.98 7.29
N ASP A 42 11.72 -9.47 6.14
CA ASP A 42 12.18 -8.08 6.03
C ASP A 42 11.04 -7.08 6.28
N SER A 43 9.83 -7.40 5.82
CA SER A 43 8.63 -6.62 6.10
C SER A 43 8.29 -6.61 7.59
N SER A 44 8.44 -7.76 8.25
CA SER A 44 8.21 -7.92 9.69
C SER A 44 9.19 -7.09 10.50
N GLU A 45 10.47 -7.11 10.15
CA GLU A 45 11.50 -6.28 10.80
C GLU A 45 11.25 -4.78 10.60
N THR A 46 10.76 -4.40 9.42
CA THR A 46 10.33 -3.03 9.12
C THR A 46 9.14 -2.63 9.99
N PHE A 47 8.12 -3.49 10.06
CA PHE A 47 6.93 -3.23 10.88
C PHE A 47 7.29 -3.05 12.36
N LYS A 48 8.06 -3.97 12.93
CA LYS A 48 8.51 -3.92 14.34
C LYS A 48 9.32 -2.66 14.65
N ALA A 49 10.19 -2.23 13.74
CA ALA A 49 10.98 -1.01 13.91
C ALA A 49 10.13 0.27 14.01
N ASN A 50 8.93 0.30 13.41
CA ASN A 50 8.04 1.46 13.40
C ASN A 50 6.84 1.33 14.37
N ASN A 51 6.62 0.13 14.93
CA ASN A 51 5.55 -0.17 15.88
C ASN A 51 6.11 -1.02 17.04
N PRO A 52 7.04 -0.50 17.87
CA PRO A 52 7.74 -1.27 18.88
C PRO A 52 6.83 -1.81 20.01
N ASP A 53 5.69 -1.18 20.23
CA ASP A 53 4.72 -1.58 21.26
C ASP A 53 3.71 -2.63 20.76
N ALA A 54 3.68 -2.92 19.47
CA ALA A 54 2.77 -3.91 18.90
C ALA A 54 3.33 -5.34 19.07
N VAL A 55 2.47 -6.28 19.43
CA VAL A 55 2.81 -7.70 19.36
C VAL A 55 2.87 -8.12 17.89
N PHE A 56 3.91 -8.88 17.51
CA PHE A 56 4.10 -9.31 16.14
C PHE A 56 4.27 -10.82 16.01
N ILE A 57 3.54 -11.44 15.09
CA ILE A 57 3.74 -12.83 14.68
C ILE A 57 4.33 -12.83 13.27
N ASN A 58 5.56 -13.39 13.14
CA ASN A 58 6.18 -13.57 11.82
C ASN A 58 5.96 -15.00 11.35
N ASP A 59 4.80 -15.25 10.77
CA ASP A 59 4.41 -16.57 10.27
C ASP A 59 3.34 -16.43 9.16
N ASP A 60 3.06 -17.54 8.49
CA ASP A 60 1.94 -17.64 7.57
C ASP A 60 0.62 -17.73 8.37
N ILE A 61 -0.36 -16.91 8.01
CA ILE A 61 -1.67 -16.90 8.68
C ILE A 61 -2.33 -18.27 8.75
N ARG A 62 -2.01 -19.16 7.82
CA ARG A 62 -2.53 -20.55 7.76
C ARG A 62 -1.98 -21.43 8.90
N SER A 63 -0.79 -21.10 9.40
CA SER A 63 -0.11 -21.80 10.50
C SER A 63 -0.49 -21.26 11.86
N VAL A 64 -1.07 -20.05 11.93
CA VAL A 64 -1.42 -19.38 13.20
C VAL A 64 -2.80 -19.85 13.67
N ASP A 65 -2.87 -20.38 14.89
CA ASP A 65 -4.15 -20.68 15.52
C ASP A 65 -4.87 -19.38 15.92
N VAL A 66 -6.18 -19.33 15.75
CA VAL A 66 -6.96 -18.17 16.18
C VAL A 66 -6.79 -17.89 17.68
N ALA A 67 -6.56 -18.93 18.50
CA ALA A 67 -6.36 -18.80 19.93
C ALA A 67 -5.05 -18.11 20.33
N ASP A 68 -4.03 -18.07 19.46
CA ASP A 68 -2.71 -17.50 19.75
C ASP A 68 -2.76 -16.02 20.11
N ILE A 69 -3.77 -15.28 19.66
CA ILE A 69 -3.95 -13.86 19.98
C ILE A 69 -5.08 -13.58 20.97
N SER A 70 -5.70 -14.63 21.57
CA SER A 70 -6.88 -14.48 22.44
C SER A 70 -6.62 -13.55 23.63
N GLN A 71 -5.53 -13.75 24.35
CA GLN A 71 -5.18 -12.90 25.51
C GLN A 71 -5.00 -11.44 25.11
N LEU A 72 -4.41 -11.18 23.95
CA LEU A 72 -4.19 -9.83 23.43
C LEU A 72 -5.52 -9.16 23.05
N VAL A 73 -6.40 -9.87 22.33
CA VAL A 73 -7.71 -9.37 21.95
C VAL A 73 -8.58 -9.09 23.17
N GLU A 74 -8.65 -10.02 24.13
CA GLU A 74 -9.44 -9.86 25.36
C GLU A 74 -8.92 -8.70 26.23
N LYS A 75 -7.61 -8.53 26.31
CA LYS A 75 -7.01 -7.36 26.97
C LYS A 75 -7.41 -6.07 26.27
N ALA A 76 -7.34 -6.04 24.95
CA ALA A 76 -7.67 -4.84 24.15
C ALA A 76 -9.16 -4.47 24.24
N LYS A 77 -10.07 -5.44 24.26
CA LYS A 77 -11.53 -5.22 24.39
C LYS A 77 -11.95 -4.53 25.69
N LYS A 78 -11.14 -4.61 26.74
CA LYS A 78 -11.46 -3.99 28.04
C LYS A 78 -11.52 -2.46 27.97
N ASP A 79 -10.66 -1.85 27.16
CA ASP A 79 -10.47 -0.39 27.13
C ASP A 79 -10.64 0.25 25.75
N ALA A 80 -10.79 -0.57 24.70
CA ALA A 80 -10.87 -0.07 23.32
C ALA A 80 -11.92 -0.79 22.48
N LYS A 81 -12.28 -0.18 21.36
CA LYS A 81 -12.95 -0.81 20.23
C LYS A 81 -11.90 -1.45 19.31
N ILE A 82 -12.19 -2.63 18.78
CA ILE A 82 -11.24 -3.43 18.03
C ILE A 82 -11.48 -3.31 16.54
N LEU A 83 -10.43 -2.96 15.80
CA LEU A 83 -10.40 -2.94 14.34
C LEU A 83 -9.48 -4.06 13.84
N PHE A 84 -10.03 -4.99 13.05
CA PHE A 84 -9.24 -5.98 12.31
C PHE A 84 -9.03 -5.49 10.87
N CYS A 85 -7.78 -5.47 10.42
CA CYS A 85 -7.39 -5.07 9.09
C CYS A 85 -6.76 -6.25 8.34
N GLY A 86 -7.27 -6.59 7.15
CA GLY A 86 -6.75 -7.64 6.29
C GLY A 86 -6.37 -7.10 4.91
N CYS A 87 -5.07 -6.97 4.62
CA CYS A 87 -4.55 -6.58 3.31
C CYS A 87 -4.02 -7.81 2.55
N ALA A 88 -4.88 -8.82 2.38
CA ALA A 88 -4.50 -10.11 1.82
C ALA A 88 -3.87 -9.97 0.41
N PRO A 89 -2.72 -10.64 0.12
CA PRO A 89 -2.11 -10.58 -1.20
C PRO A 89 -3.05 -11.13 -2.28
N CYS A 90 -3.31 -10.32 -3.32
CA CYS A 90 -4.17 -10.68 -4.45
C CYS A 90 -3.43 -10.72 -5.79
N GLN A 91 -2.22 -11.26 -5.80
CA GLN A 91 -1.51 -11.47 -7.07
C GLN A 91 -2.30 -12.30 -8.11
N PRO A 92 -3.16 -13.28 -7.75
CA PRO A 92 -3.99 -13.98 -8.71
C PRO A 92 -5.01 -13.10 -9.45
N PHE A 93 -5.40 -11.96 -8.86
CA PHE A 93 -6.44 -11.07 -9.38
C PHE A 93 -5.88 -9.80 -10.04
N SER A 94 -4.55 -9.59 -10.03
CA SER A 94 -3.96 -8.40 -10.62
C SER A 94 -4.03 -8.45 -12.16
N LYS A 95 -4.26 -7.27 -12.80
CA LYS A 95 -4.26 -7.15 -14.27
C LYS A 95 -2.94 -7.57 -14.92
N GLN A 96 -1.85 -7.66 -14.18
CA GLN A 96 -0.51 -8.04 -14.64
C GLN A 96 -0.27 -9.55 -14.61
N ASN A 97 -1.10 -10.33 -13.90
CA ASN A 97 -0.96 -11.77 -13.86
C ASN A 97 -1.71 -12.42 -15.03
N GLN A 98 -0.97 -12.96 -15.99
CA GLN A 98 -1.53 -13.68 -17.13
C GLN A 98 -1.91 -15.14 -16.79
N ASN A 99 -1.41 -15.69 -15.68
CA ASN A 99 -1.71 -17.06 -15.23
C ASN A 99 -2.89 -17.06 -14.24
N LYS A 100 -4.09 -17.15 -14.77
CA LYS A 100 -5.35 -17.23 -13.98
C LYS A 100 -5.67 -18.68 -13.60
N THR A 101 -4.77 -19.41 -12.97
CA THR A 101 -5.08 -20.78 -12.49
C THR A 101 -6.01 -20.70 -11.27
N THR A 102 -7.09 -21.48 -11.32
CA THR A 102 -8.07 -21.61 -10.20
C THR A 102 -7.45 -22.23 -8.95
N SER A 103 -6.27 -22.84 -9.05
CA SER A 103 -5.55 -23.55 -7.98
C SER A 103 -4.52 -22.69 -7.23
N ASP A 104 -4.50 -21.35 -7.39
CA ASP A 104 -3.53 -20.51 -6.68
C ASP A 104 -3.85 -20.50 -5.17
N PRO A 105 -2.95 -21.05 -4.30
CA PRO A 105 -3.19 -21.15 -2.86
C PRO A 105 -3.40 -19.79 -2.16
N ARG A 106 -3.03 -18.69 -2.80
CA ARG A 106 -3.24 -17.33 -2.27
C ARG A 106 -4.70 -16.87 -2.34
N ARG A 107 -5.56 -17.55 -3.11
CA ARG A 107 -7.01 -17.28 -3.15
C ARG A 107 -7.67 -17.54 -1.80
N GLY A 108 -7.18 -18.51 -1.01
CA GLY A 108 -7.70 -18.83 0.31
C GLY A 108 -7.31 -17.86 1.44
N LEU A 109 -6.39 -16.91 1.22
CA LEU A 109 -5.87 -16.07 2.29
C LEU A 109 -6.93 -15.13 2.91
N LEU A 110 -7.92 -14.71 2.13
CA LEU A 110 -9.04 -13.93 2.67
C LEU A 110 -9.94 -14.79 3.57
N SER A 111 -10.13 -16.06 3.25
CA SER A 111 -10.87 -17.01 4.11
C SER A 111 -10.11 -17.27 5.41
N GLU A 112 -8.77 -17.33 5.35
CA GLU A 112 -7.94 -17.45 6.56
C GLU A 112 -8.11 -16.23 7.49
N PHE A 113 -8.14 -15.03 6.95
CA PHE A 113 -8.48 -13.84 7.74
C PHE A 113 -9.92 -13.91 8.28
N GLY A 114 -10.84 -14.46 7.49
CA GLY A 114 -12.23 -14.69 7.88
C GLY A 114 -12.38 -15.51 9.16
N ARG A 115 -11.51 -16.52 9.39
CA ARG A 115 -11.51 -17.32 10.64
C ARG A 115 -11.35 -16.44 11.87
N PHE A 116 -10.42 -15.48 11.84
CA PHE A 116 -10.19 -14.55 12.94
C PHE A 116 -11.37 -13.59 13.13
N VAL A 117 -11.92 -13.06 12.05
CA VAL A 117 -13.09 -12.18 12.10
C VAL A 117 -14.30 -12.92 12.68
N GLU A 118 -14.53 -14.15 12.25
CA GLU A 118 -15.65 -14.96 12.72
C GLU A 118 -15.54 -15.35 14.19
N PHE A 119 -14.33 -15.68 14.64
CA PHE A 119 -14.06 -16.07 16.03
C PHE A 119 -14.15 -14.88 17.00
N TYR A 120 -13.43 -13.78 16.68
CA TYR A 120 -13.31 -12.65 17.60
C TYR A 120 -14.43 -11.61 17.51
N LYS A 121 -15.14 -11.54 16.39
CA LYS A 121 -16.17 -10.53 16.11
C LYS A 121 -15.72 -9.13 16.49
N PRO A 122 -14.67 -8.59 15.82
CA PRO A 122 -14.17 -7.25 16.11
C PRO A 122 -15.25 -6.20 15.86
N ASP A 123 -15.18 -5.04 16.53
CA ASP A 123 -16.14 -3.95 16.34
C ASP A 123 -16.11 -3.44 14.88
N TYR A 124 -14.94 -3.47 14.26
CA TYR A 124 -14.71 -2.97 12.90
C TYR A 124 -13.84 -3.93 12.10
N VAL A 125 -14.08 -3.97 10.78
CA VAL A 125 -13.27 -4.73 9.81
C VAL A 125 -12.90 -3.84 8.65
N LEU A 126 -11.64 -3.92 8.23
CA LEU A 126 -11.10 -3.27 7.03
C LEU A 126 -10.46 -4.33 6.13
N ILE A 127 -10.84 -4.35 4.87
CA ILE A 127 -10.13 -5.06 3.79
C ILE A 127 -9.63 -4.04 2.79
N GLU A 128 -8.36 -4.14 2.41
CA GLU A 128 -7.80 -3.45 1.26
C GLU A 128 -7.26 -4.46 0.25
N ASN A 129 -7.43 -4.13 -1.04
CA ASN A 129 -6.99 -5.01 -2.11
C ASN A 129 -6.81 -4.28 -3.45
N VAL A 130 -6.28 -5.00 -4.45
CA VAL A 130 -6.21 -4.47 -5.82
C VAL A 130 -7.60 -4.41 -6.47
N PRO A 131 -7.86 -3.43 -7.37
CA PRO A 131 -9.06 -3.42 -8.18
C PRO A 131 -9.16 -4.69 -9.03
N GLY A 132 -10.31 -5.33 -9.04
CA GLY A 132 -10.56 -6.58 -9.77
C GLY A 132 -11.02 -7.72 -8.88
N LEU A 133 -10.70 -7.70 -7.58
CA LEU A 133 -11.23 -8.66 -6.63
C LEU A 133 -12.77 -8.75 -6.72
N GLN A 134 -13.45 -7.60 -6.72
CA GLN A 134 -14.91 -7.50 -6.84
C GLN A 134 -15.49 -7.96 -8.19
N LYS A 135 -14.66 -8.06 -9.24
CA LYS A 135 -15.14 -8.49 -10.57
C LYS A 135 -15.11 -10.00 -10.76
N VAL A 136 -14.25 -10.68 -9.99
CA VAL A 136 -14.05 -12.14 -10.10
C VAL A 136 -15.11 -12.88 -9.29
N ASP A 137 -15.62 -12.26 -8.23
CA ASP A 137 -16.43 -12.90 -7.20
C ASP A 137 -17.85 -12.30 -7.10
N VAL A 138 -18.56 -12.16 -8.22
CA VAL A 138 -19.89 -11.53 -8.19
C VAL A 138 -20.92 -12.39 -7.44
N ASN A 139 -20.82 -13.73 -7.54
CA ASN A 139 -21.78 -14.67 -6.91
C ASN A 139 -21.11 -15.90 -6.27
N ASP A 140 -19.78 -16.00 -6.31
CA ASP A 140 -19.01 -17.15 -5.80
C ASP A 140 -17.57 -16.72 -5.58
N GLY A 141 -16.90 -17.27 -4.56
CA GLY A 141 -15.48 -17.05 -4.31
C GLY A 141 -15.15 -16.30 -3.00
N PRO A 142 -13.85 -16.11 -2.70
CA PRO A 142 -13.38 -15.69 -1.38
C PRO A 142 -13.94 -14.37 -0.88
N LEU A 143 -14.19 -13.39 -1.76
CA LEU A 143 -14.80 -12.12 -1.35
C LEU A 143 -16.29 -12.29 -1.05
N TYR A 144 -17.01 -13.08 -1.85
CA TYR A 144 -18.42 -13.38 -1.61
C TYR A 144 -18.61 -14.12 -0.28
N ASP A 145 -17.78 -15.12 -0.02
CA ASP A 145 -17.80 -15.87 1.23
C ASP A 145 -17.49 -14.97 2.42
N PHE A 146 -16.50 -14.09 2.31
CA PHE A 146 -16.13 -13.14 3.35
C PHE A 146 -17.26 -12.13 3.63
N ILE A 147 -17.89 -11.59 2.58
CA ILE A 147 -19.06 -10.69 2.72
C ILE A 147 -20.22 -11.43 3.39
N SER A 148 -20.42 -12.71 3.07
CA SER A 148 -21.45 -13.55 3.67
C SER A 148 -21.19 -13.76 5.17
N ILE A 149 -19.94 -13.99 5.59
CA ILE A 149 -19.55 -14.03 7.01
C ILE A 149 -19.94 -12.71 7.70
N LEU A 150 -19.60 -11.56 7.13
CA LEU A 150 -19.92 -10.26 7.72
C LEU A 150 -21.43 -10.03 7.83
N LYS A 151 -22.20 -10.33 6.78
CA LYS A 151 -23.67 -10.19 6.78
C LYS A 151 -24.34 -11.11 7.81
N ASN A 152 -23.92 -12.37 7.89
CA ASN A 152 -24.44 -13.33 8.85
C ASN A 152 -24.14 -12.97 10.32
N ARG A 153 -23.13 -12.10 10.54
CA ARG A 153 -22.77 -11.52 11.84
C ARG A 153 -23.33 -10.12 12.08
N ASN A 154 -24.26 -9.66 11.22
CA ASN A 154 -24.94 -8.37 11.32
C ASN A 154 -24.01 -7.15 11.21
N TYR A 155 -22.92 -7.22 10.45
CA TYR A 155 -22.13 -6.04 10.13
C TYR A 155 -22.85 -5.15 9.12
N ASN A 156 -22.89 -3.85 9.39
CA ASN A 156 -23.09 -2.84 8.36
C ASN A 156 -21.81 -2.74 7.56
N LEU A 157 -21.87 -2.81 6.24
CA LEU A 157 -20.70 -2.81 5.39
C LEU A 157 -20.86 -1.91 4.17
N VAL A 158 -19.73 -1.36 3.72
CA VAL A 158 -19.60 -0.61 2.47
C VAL A 158 -18.32 -1.02 1.78
N TYR A 159 -18.34 -1.06 0.46
CA TYR A 159 -17.13 -1.33 -0.31
C TYR A 159 -17.13 -0.62 -1.66
N GLY A 160 -15.95 -0.42 -2.21
CA GLY A 160 -15.78 0.21 -3.51
C GLY A 160 -14.33 0.29 -3.93
N VAL A 161 -14.10 0.72 -5.17
CA VAL A 161 -12.77 1.06 -5.67
C VAL A 161 -12.56 2.55 -5.50
N ILE A 162 -11.49 2.92 -4.79
CA ILE A 162 -11.15 4.32 -4.52
C ILE A 162 -9.75 4.66 -5.04
N PRO A 163 -9.59 5.77 -5.77
CA PRO A 163 -8.31 6.29 -6.18
C PRO A 163 -7.53 6.89 -5.00
N ALA A 164 -6.26 6.54 -4.86
CA ALA A 164 -5.39 7.10 -3.82
C ALA A 164 -5.19 8.63 -3.97
N LEU A 165 -5.29 9.15 -5.20
CA LEU A 165 -5.26 10.59 -5.49
C LEU A 165 -6.26 11.40 -4.66
N TRP A 166 -7.43 10.83 -4.33
CA TRP A 166 -8.46 11.51 -3.55
C TRP A 166 -8.03 11.83 -2.11
N TYR A 167 -6.90 11.27 -1.66
CA TYR A 167 -6.42 11.35 -0.28
C TYR A 167 -5.02 11.96 -0.17
N GLY A 168 -4.61 12.76 -1.17
CA GLY A 168 -3.31 13.43 -1.18
C GLY A 168 -2.11 12.53 -1.45
N VAL A 169 -2.35 11.35 -2.01
CA VAL A 169 -1.29 10.45 -2.48
C VAL A 169 -0.87 10.89 -3.89
N PRO A 170 0.41 11.19 -4.15
CA PRO A 170 0.87 11.66 -5.47
C PRO A 170 1.04 10.51 -6.48
N GLN A 171 0.02 9.63 -6.59
CA GLN A 171 0.05 8.45 -7.48
C GLN A 171 -1.31 8.14 -8.09
N THR A 172 -1.31 7.72 -9.36
CA THR A 172 -2.49 7.18 -10.04
C THR A 172 -2.74 5.71 -9.64
N ARG A 173 -2.98 5.47 -8.35
CA ARG A 173 -3.18 4.15 -7.76
C ARG A 173 -4.63 3.98 -7.32
N GLU A 174 -5.26 2.90 -7.68
CA GLU A 174 -6.62 2.55 -7.22
C GLU A 174 -6.58 1.33 -6.30
N ARG A 175 -7.49 1.30 -5.33
CA ARG A 175 -7.64 0.17 -4.40
C ARG A 175 -9.10 -0.17 -4.15
N PHE A 176 -9.37 -1.46 -4.09
CA PHE A 176 -10.62 -1.95 -3.52
C PHE A 176 -10.53 -1.82 -2.00
N VAL A 177 -11.55 -1.24 -1.40
CA VAL A 177 -11.68 -1.10 0.05
C VAL A 177 -13.04 -1.62 0.47
N LEU A 178 -13.07 -2.48 1.50
CA LEU A 178 -14.28 -2.88 2.21
C LEU A 178 -14.13 -2.48 3.67
N MET A 179 -15.13 -1.81 4.19
CA MET A 179 -15.21 -1.38 5.58
C MET A 179 -16.48 -1.92 6.20
N ALA A 180 -16.39 -2.43 7.42
CA ALA A 180 -17.57 -2.96 8.13
C ALA A 180 -17.57 -2.55 9.60
N SER A 181 -18.77 -2.41 10.17
CA SER A 181 -19.00 -2.03 11.56
C SER A 181 -20.18 -2.82 12.15
N LEU A 182 -20.03 -3.33 13.37
CA LEU A 182 -21.10 -4.03 14.09
C LEU A 182 -22.21 -3.09 14.58
N GLN A 183 -21.89 -1.87 14.95
CA GLN A 183 -22.78 -1.00 15.72
C GLN A 183 -23.26 0.23 14.97
N SER A 184 -22.54 0.67 13.96
CA SER A 184 -22.79 1.94 13.29
C SER A 184 -22.94 1.78 11.78
N GLN A 185 -23.72 2.62 11.15
CA GLN A 185 -23.65 2.81 9.70
C GLN A 185 -22.26 3.30 9.34
N ILE A 186 -21.74 2.84 8.23
CA ILE A 186 -20.39 3.15 7.77
C ILE A 186 -20.37 3.56 6.31
N HIS A 187 -19.53 4.52 5.95
CA HIS A 187 -19.37 5.05 4.61
C HIS A 187 -17.91 5.01 4.18
N LEU A 188 -17.65 4.98 2.89
CA LEU A 188 -16.30 5.18 2.38
C LEU A 188 -15.78 6.57 2.78
N PRO A 189 -14.45 6.75 2.94
CA PRO A 189 -13.89 8.03 3.35
C PRO A 189 -14.20 9.14 2.34
N GLU A 190 -14.53 10.32 2.84
CA GLU A 190 -14.72 11.51 2.02
C GLU A 190 -13.41 11.89 1.32
N ARG A 191 -13.54 12.39 0.11
CA ARG A 191 -12.39 12.85 -0.68
C ARG A 191 -11.82 14.12 -0.06
N THR A 192 -10.52 14.14 0.17
CA THR A 192 -9.79 15.34 0.62
C THR A 192 -9.22 16.15 -0.55
N HIS A 193 -9.07 15.53 -1.72
CA HIS A 193 -8.57 16.14 -2.96
C HIS A 193 -9.52 15.76 -4.10
N ASN A 194 -9.92 16.74 -4.90
CA ASN A 194 -10.88 16.53 -6.00
C ASN A 194 -10.33 16.91 -7.38
N GLY A 195 -9.11 17.47 -7.43
CA GLY A 195 -8.45 17.89 -8.67
C GLY A 195 -8.92 19.25 -9.21
N THR A 196 -9.86 19.90 -8.54
CA THR A 196 -10.39 21.23 -8.89
C THR A 196 -10.15 22.23 -7.74
N ASP A 197 -10.98 22.19 -6.70
CA ASP A 197 -10.86 23.12 -5.55
C ASP A 197 -9.63 22.79 -4.69
N ILE A 198 -9.35 21.49 -4.53
CA ILE A 198 -8.13 20.97 -3.88
C ILE A 198 -7.39 20.12 -4.88
N PRO A 199 -6.30 20.64 -5.47
CA PRO A 199 -5.52 19.93 -6.49
C PRO A 199 -4.99 18.58 -6.02
N PHE A 200 -4.80 17.65 -6.94
CA PHE A 200 -4.10 16.41 -6.61
C PHE A 200 -2.63 16.68 -6.30
N ALA A 201 -2.11 15.96 -5.31
CA ALA A 201 -0.69 16.03 -4.96
C ALA A 201 0.18 15.55 -6.14
N THR A 202 1.32 16.22 -6.32
CA THR A 202 2.27 16.00 -7.41
C THR A 202 3.56 15.35 -6.91
N VAL A 203 4.40 14.92 -7.83
CA VAL A 203 5.75 14.43 -7.53
C VAL A 203 6.56 15.50 -6.82
N ARG A 204 6.47 16.76 -7.26
CA ARG A 204 7.19 17.91 -6.68
C ARG A 204 6.85 18.11 -5.20
N ASP A 205 5.58 18.01 -4.82
CA ASP A 205 5.14 18.23 -3.44
C ASP A 205 5.76 17.23 -2.46
N TRP A 206 6.24 16.09 -2.94
CA TRP A 206 6.73 15.02 -2.08
C TRP A 206 8.23 14.75 -2.15
N ILE A 207 8.85 15.00 -3.29
CA ILE A 207 10.29 14.73 -3.47
C ILE A 207 11.08 15.95 -4.00
N GLY A 208 10.44 17.11 -4.20
CA GLY A 208 11.11 18.28 -4.74
C GLY A 208 12.24 18.81 -3.87
N ASP A 209 12.14 18.67 -2.55
CA ASP A 209 13.14 19.12 -1.58
C ASP A 209 14.17 18.07 -1.20
N ILE A 210 14.13 16.88 -1.81
CA ILE A 210 15.10 15.82 -1.54
C ILE A 210 16.42 16.15 -2.25
N PRO A 211 17.57 16.05 -1.55
CA PRO A 211 18.87 16.37 -2.15
C PRO A 211 19.17 15.56 -3.40
N SER A 212 19.97 16.11 -4.32
CA SER A 212 20.39 15.38 -5.52
C SER A 212 21.40 14.29 -5.19
N ILE A 213 21.33 13.18 -5.93
CA ILE A 213 22.32 12.09 -5.94
C ILE A 213 22.52 11.59 -7.37
N GLU A 214 23.64 10.93 -7.63
CA GLU A 214 23.92 10.28 -8.91
C GLU A 214 23.37 8.85 -8.98
N ALA A 215 23.34 8.25 -10.17
CA ALA A 215 22.96 6.85 -10.36
C ALA A 215 23.95 5.91 -9.63
N GLY A 216 23.44 5.12 -8.69
CA GLY A 216 24.24 4.23 -7.84
C GLY A 216 24.77 4.87 -6.57
N GLU A 217 24.48 6.13 -6.33
CA GLU A 217 24.92 6.87 -5.15
C GLU A 217 23.92 6.72 -3.99
N ALA A 218 24.44 6.86 -2.76
CA ALA A 218 23.69 6.96 -1.53
C ALA A 218 24.01 8.31 -0.85
N HIS A 219 22.95 9.06 -0.46
CA HIS A 219 23.13 10.31 0.24
C HIS A 219 23.58 10.07 1.70
N PRO A 220 24.61 10.76 2.20
CA PRO A 220 25.21 10.46 3.51
C PRO A 220 24.28 10.73 4.70
N LEU A 221 23.37 11.71 4.59
CA LEU A 221 22.53 12.16 5.71
C LEU A 221 21.06 11.72 5.58
N VAL A 222 20.56 11.49 4.36
CA VAL A 222 19.17 11.08 4.15
C VAL A 222 19.10 9.56 4.06
N LYS A 223 18.58 8.93 5.09
CA LYS A 223 18.49 7.47 5.18
C LYS A 223 17.66 6.88 4.05
N ASP A 224 18.14 5.79 3.46
CA ASP A 224 17.52 5.10 2.33
C ASP A 224 17.42 5.96 1.04
N HIS A 225 18.03 7.14 1.01
CA HIS A 225 18.15 7.92 -0.22
C HIS A 225 19.33 7.37 -1.05
N VAL A 226 19.07 6.25 -1.68
CA VAL A 226 20.01 5.50 -2.51
C VAL A 226 19.33 5.11 -3.80
N SER A 227 19.96 5.36 -4.93
CA SER A 227 19.48 4.99 -6.25
C SER A 227 20.19 3.76 -6.83
N ALA A 228 19.50 3.04 -7.71
CA ALA A 228 20.11 1.92 -8.42
C ALA A 228 21.16 2.44 -9.42
N LYS A 229 22.29 1.71 -9.53
CA LYS A 229 23.27 1.96 -10.59
C LYS A 229 22.65 1.66 -11.96
N LEU A 230 22.87 2.53 -12.92
CA LEU A 230 22.48 2.31 -14.31
C LEU A 230 23.66 1.80 -15.13
N SER A 231 23.37 0.92 -16.10
CA SER A 231 24.37 0.58 -17.14
C SER A 231 24.60 1.77 -18.06
N GLU A 232 25.76 1.82 -18.72
CA GLU A 232 26.09 2.85 -19.71
C GLU A 232 24.99 3.05 -20.76
N LEU A 233 24.37 1.95 -21.22
CA LEU A 233 23.27 1.99 -22.15
C LEU A 233 22.02 2.67 -21.54
N ASN A 234 21.70 2.36 -20.29
CA ASN A 234 20.55 2.98 -19.62
C ASN A 234 20.83 4.44 -19.24
N LEU A 235 22.08 4.82 -18.98
CA LEU A 235 22.46 6.23 -18.82
C LEU A 235 22.26 7.01 -20.14
N LYS A 236 22.67 6.45 -21.29
CA LYS A 236 22.37 7.05 -22.59
C LYS A 236 20.87 7.20 -22.83
N ARG A 237 20.08 6.17 -22.50
CA ARG A 237 18.62 6.18 -22.64
C ARG A 237 17.95 7.26 -21.79
N ILE A 238 18.29 7.34 -20.52
CA ILE A 238 17.65 8.32 -19.64
C ILE A 238 18.00 9.74 -20.01
N ARG A 239 19.24 10.02 -20.46
CA ARG A 239 19.65 11.33 -20.98
C ARG A 239 18.86 11.78 -22.21
N CYS A 240 18.40 10.85 -23.03
CA CYS A 240 17.53 11.11 -24.17
C CYS A 240 16.05 11.18 -23.80
N THR A 241 15.68 10.96 -22.53
CA THR A 241 14.29 10.93 -22.08
C THR A 241 13.94 12.24 -21.38
N PRO A 242 13.14 13.14 -21.98
CA PRO A 242 12.73 14.38 -21.30
C PRO A 242 11.80 14.11 -20.11
N GLU A 243 11.61 15.13 -19.24
CA GLU A 243 10.66 15.09 -18.14
C GLU A 243 9.26 14.63 -18.60
N GLY A 244 8.67 13.70 -17.87
CA GLY A 244 7.32 13.19 -18.14
C GLY A 244 7.19 12.37 -19.41
N LYS A 245 8.29 12.11 -20.14
CA LYS A 245 8.31 11.37 -21.40
C LYS A 245 8.91 9.97 -21.22
N GLY A 246 8.98 9.21 -22.29
CA GLY A 246 9.48 7.85 -22.30
C GLY A 246 10.33 7.56 -23.52
N ARG A 247 10.43 6.28 -23.84
CA ARG A 247 11.28 5.73 -24.92
C ARG A 247 10.92 6.24 -26.33
N GLU A 248 9.80 6.85 -26.53
CA GLU A 248 9.38 7.48 -27.79
C GLU A 248 10.30 8.62 -28.25
N TYR A 249 11.12 9.16 -27.34
CA TYR A 249 12.13 10.19 -27.61
C TYR A 249 13.52 9.60 -27.90
N TRP A 250 13.69 8.26 -27.87
CA TRP A 250 14.99 7.66 -28.06
C TRP A 250 15.37 7.56 -29.55
N PRO A 251 16.64 7.81 -29.87
CA PRO A 251 17.20 7.41 -31.15
C PRO A 251 16.97 5.91 -31.41
N ARG A 252 16.83 5.53 -32.69
CA ARG A 252 16.48 4.15 -33.08
C ARG A 252 17.46 3.09 -32.56
N GLU A 253 18.75 3.45 -32.44
CA GLU A 253 19.82 2.59 -31.95
C GLU A 253 19.70 2.28 -30.44
N LEU A 254 19.01 3.11 -29.67
CA LEU A 254 18.77 2.88 -28.24
C LEU A 254 17.51 2.05 -27.95
N LEU A 255 16.67 1.82 -28.96
CA LEU A 255 15.46 1.01 -28.82
C LEU A 255 15.80 -0.48 -28.66
N LEU A 256 15.09 -1.17 -27.79
CA LEU A 256 15.12 -2.62 -27.70
C LEU A 256 14.40 -3.22 -28.92
N GLU A 257 14.79 -4.40 -29.37
CA GLU A 257 14.16 -5.07 -30.52
C GLU A 257 12.65 -5.31 -30.31
N CYS A 258 12.25 -5.65 -29.06
CA CYS A 258 10.83 -5.78 -28.72
C CYS A 258 10.07 -4.46 -28.80
N HIS A 259 10.73 -3.31 -28.58
CA HIS A 259 10.10 -1.98 -28.66
C HIS A 259 9.97 -1.47 -30.10
N LYS A 260 10.73 -2.02 -31.03
CA LYS A 260 10.60 -1.70 -32.46
C LYS A 260 9.36 -2.34 -33.07
N LYS A 261 8.87 -3.44 -32.45
CA LYS A 261 7.75 -4.24 -32.97
C LYS A 261 6.44 -4.01 -32.21
N HIS A 262 6.49 -3.48 -30.99
CA HIS A 262 5.32 -3.31 -30.13
C HIS A 262 5.29 -1.94 -29.48
N THR A 263 4.12 -1.29 -29.51
CA THR A 263 3.84 0.01 -28.86
C THR A 263 3.31 -0.15 -27.42
N GLY A 264 3.09 -1.38 -26.96
CA GLY A 264 2.60 -1.67 -25.60
C GLY A 264 3.59 -1.31 -24.51
N HIS A 265 3.10 -1.19 -23.26
CA HIS A 265 3.89 -0.84 -22.07
C HIS A 265 4.69 0.47 -22.23
N SER A 266 4.01 1.55 -22.61
CA SER A 266 4.60 2.88 -22.85
C SER A 266 5.28 3.49 -21.61
N ASP A 267 4.93 3.04 -20.40
CA ASP A 267 5.48 3.58 -19.15
C ASP A 267 6.89 3.10 -18.81
N VAL A 268 7.33 1.94 -19.34
CA VAL A 268 8.69 1.46 -19.05
C VAL A 268 9.74 2.42 -19.61
N TYR A 269 10.81 2.64 -18.83
CA TYR A 269 11.87 3.59 -19.13
C TYR A 269 11.41 5.06 -19.18
N GLY A 270 10.26 5.39 -18.60
CA GLY A 270 9.79 6.78 -18.54
C GLY A 270 10.37 7.55 -17.36
N ARG A 271 10.49 8.88 -17.52
CA ARG A 271 10.70 9.81 -16.41
C ARG A 271 9.38 10.25 -15.81
N LEU A 272 9.35 10.44 -14.51
CA LEU A 272 8.28 11.15 -13.83
C LEU A 272 8.21 12.61 -14.31
N ALA A 273 7.09 13.27 -14.03
CA ALA A 273 6.94 14.71 -14.24
C ALA A 273 6.74 15.39 -12.88
N TRP A 274 7.41 16.53 -12.67
CA TRP A 274 7.34 17.25 -11.42
C TRP A 274 5.92 17.62 -11.02
N ASP A 275 5.19 18.22 -11.94
CA ASP A 275 3.88 18.82 -11.68
C ASP A 275 2.70 17.87 -12.01
N LYS A 276 2.95 16.57 -11.94
CA LYS A 276 1.94 15.51 -12.11
C LYS A 276 2.05 14.47 -11.00
N PRO A 277 0.96 13.75 -10.69
CA PRO A 277 1.06 12.53 -9.91
C PRO A 277 1.92 11.48 -10.62
N ALA A 278 2.65 10.67 -9.84
CA ALA A 278 3.39 9.52 -10.35
C ALA A 278 2.43 8.43 -10.88
N SER A 279 2.92 7.58 -11.76
CA SER A 279 2.28 6.29 -12.03
C SER A 279 2.31 5.40 -10.78
N GLY A 280 1.36 4.47 -10.67
CA GLY A 280 1.28 3.57 -9.50
C GLY A 280 2.58 2.80 -9.28
N LEU A 281 3.17 2.93 -8.08
CA LEU A 281 4.41 2.27 -7.72
C LEU A 281 4.22 0.75 -7.67
N THR A 282 5.19 0.02 -8.22
CA THR A 282 5.22 -1.45 -8.22
C THR A 282 6.34 -1.95 -7.30
N THR A 283 6.45 -3.26 -7.13
CA THR A 283 7.54 -3.90 -6.36
C THR A 283 8.95 -3.64 -6.92
N ARG A 284 9.04 -3.05 -8.13
CA ARG A 284 10.30 -2.65 -8.78
C ARG A 284 10.37 -1.14 -9.03
N CYS A 285 9.77 -0.34 -8.18
CA CYS A 285 9.63 1.11 -8.33
C CYS A 285 10.97 1.90 -8.37
N ILE A 286 12.09 1.29 -8.01
CA ILE A 286 13.42 1.89 -8.12
C ILE A 286 14.19 1.45 -9.37
N SER A 287 13.53 0.75 -10.29
CA SER A 287 14.16 0.25 -11.52
C SER A 287 13.67 1.03 -12.73
N TYR A 288 14.58 1.70 -13.42
CA TYR A 288 14.29 2.50 -14.62
C TYR A 288 13.58 1.71 -15.72
N SER A 289 13.87 0.41 -15.85
CA SER A 289 13.31 -0.44 -16.90
C SER A 289 11.93 -1.04 -16.59
N ASN A 290 11.40 -0.87 -15.37
CA ASN A 290 10.19 -1.57 -14.93
C ASN A 290 8.95 -0.67 -14.81
N GLY A 291 9.03 0.57 -15.26
CA GLY A 291 7.94 1.53 -15.22
C GLY A 291 8.41 2.95 -15.51
N ARG A 292 7.55 3.93 -15.26
CA ARG A 292 7.88 5.35 -15.31
C ARG A 292 8.50 5.77 -13.97
N PHE A 293 9.72 5.29 -13.72
CA PHE A 293 10.42 5.49 -12.44
C PHE A 293 11.74 6.24 -12.59
N GLY A 294 12.04 6.82 -13.77
CA GLY A 294 13.11 7.80 -13.94
C GLY A 294 12.80 9.07 -13.13
N HIS A 295 13.80 9.60 -12.41
CA HIS A 295 13.67 10.91 -11.74
C HIS A 295 13.33 11.98 -12.79
N PRO A 296 12.48 12.97 -12.47
CA PRO A 296 12.07 13.97 -13.44
C PRO A 296 13.24 14.68 -14.14
N GLU A 297 14.32 14.97 -13.43
CA GLU A 297 15.44 15.79 -13.88
C GLU A 297 16.77 15.03 -13.87
N GLN A 298 17.09 14.28 -12.79
CA GLN A 298 18.38 13.63 -12.62
C GLN A 298 18.48 12.34 -13.47
N ASP A 299 19.66 11.97 -13.94
CA ASP A 299 19.90 10.84 -14.84
C ASP A 299 19.95 9.48 -14.10
N ARG A 300 18.90 9.20 -13.31
CA ARG A 300 18.73 7.99 -12.49
C ARG A 300 17.28 7.59 -12.34
N ALA A 301 17.06 6.38 -11.84
CA ALA A 301 15.74 6.04 -11.28
C ALA A 301 15.53 6.76 -9.94
N ILE A 302 14.28 6.87 -9.50
CA ILE A 302 14.00 7.34 -8.14
C ILE A 302 14.67 6.44 -7.11
N SER A 303 15.10 7.04 -6.00
CA SER A 303 15.70 6.35 -4.86
C SER A 303 14.66 5.58 -4.05
N VAL A 304 15.13 4.75 -3.11
CA VAL A 304 14.23 4.07 -2.15
C VAL A 304 13.47 5.09 -1.31
N ARG A 305 14.13 6.16 -0.84
CA ARG A 305 13.47 7.21 -0.04
C ARG A 305 12.44 7.99 -0.85
N GLU A 306 12.75 8.36 -2.06
CA GLU A 306 11.80 9.04 -2.96
C GLU A 306 10.58 8.14 -3.26
N ALA A 307 10.80 6.85 -3.51
CA ALA A 307 9.70 5.91 -3.67
C ALA A 307 8.82 5.80 -2.41
N ALA A 308 9.44 5.80 -1.22
CA ALA A 308 8.73 5.79 0.06
C ALA A 308 7.89 7.06 0.27
N LEU A 309 8.44 8.23 -0.06
CA LEU A 309 7.73 9.51 0.01
C LEU A 309 6.57 9.57 -0.98
N LEU A 310 6.78 9.14 -2.23
CA LEU A 310 5.70 9.05 -3.23
C LEU A 310 4.61 8.03 -2.82
N GLN A 311 4.95 7.07 -1.96
CA GLN A 311 3.97 6.17 -1.32
C GLN A 311 3.36 6.80 -0.06
N THR A 312 3.80 8.00 0.33
CA THR A 312 3.35 8.76 1.50
C THR A 312 3.81 8.22 2.86
N PHE A 313 4.90 7.45 2.91
CA PHE A 313 5.57 7.17 4.17
C PHE A 313 6.27 8.43 4.71
N PRO A 314 6.35 8.60 6.04
CA PRO A 314 7.13 9.66 6.65
C PRO A 314 8.62 9.61 6.26
N ILE A 315 9.29 10.77 6.26
CA ILE A 315 10.70 10.87 5.88
C ILE A 315 11.63 10.04 6.80
N ASP A 316 11.24 9.87 8.05
CA ASP A 316 11.96 9.13 9.09
C ASP A 316 11.55 7.64 9.19
N TYR A 317 10.60 7.20 8.36
CA TYR A 317 10.15 5.81 8.38
C TYR A 317 11.30 4.84 8.12
N ILE A 318 11.43 3.82 8.97
CA ILE A 318 12.55 2.88 8.95
C ILE A 318 12.21 1.67 8.09
N PHE A 319 12.97 1.44 7.01
CA PHE A 319 12.89 0.21 6.24
C PHE A 319 14.06 -0.72 6.55
N LYS A 320 13.81 -2.02 6.64
CA LYS A 320 14.80 -3.09 6.86
C LYS A 320 14.95 -3.94 5.59
N GLY A 321 16.07 -4.64 5.49
CA GLY A 321 16.37 -5.49 4.36
C GLY A 321 17.20 -4.82 3.26
N SER A 322 17.42 -5.53 2.16
CA SER A 322 18.15 -5.04 0.99
C SER A 322 17.38 -3.92 0.25
N MET A 323 18.08 -3.18 -0.61
CA MET A 323 17.46 -2.15 -1.46
C MET A 323 16.27 -2.69 -2.28
N LEU A 324 16.39 -3.89 -2.84
CA LEU A 324 15.32 -4.54 -3.60
C LEU A 324 14.15 -4.97 -2.69
N SER A 325 14.46 -5.46 -1.49
CA SER A 325 13.43 -5.80 -0.50
C SER A 325 12.66 -4.55 -0.08
N LYS A 326 13.33 -3.44 0.20
CA LYS A 326 12.69 -2.16 0.53
C LYS A 326 11.77 -1.66 -0.59
N ALA A 327 12.23 -1.74 -1.85
CA ALA A 327 11.39 -1.40 -3.00
C ALA A 327 10.14 -2.29 -3.12
N LYS A 328 10.28 -3.60 -2.88
CA LYS A 328 9.17 -4.57 -2.83
C LYS A 328 8.18 -4.21 -1.72
N GLN A 329 8.66 -3.89 -0.53
CA GLN A 329 7.84 -3.46 0.61
C GLN A 329 7.05 -2.20 0.28
N ILE A 330 7.71 -1.17 -0.25
CA ILE A 330 7.09 0.11 -0.64
C ILE A 330 6.04 -0.10 -1.73
N GLY A 331 6.36 -0.86 -2.79
CA GLY A 331 5.44 -1.09 -3.91
C GLY A 331 4.19 -1.88 -3.53
N ASN A 332 4.31 -2.81 -2.56
CA ASN A 332 3.18 -3.58 -2.04
C ASN A 332 2.32 -2.79 -1.04
N ALA A 333 2.86 -1.77 -0.39
CA ALA A 333 2.20 -1.08 0.69
C ALA A 333 0.91 -0.36 0.26
N VAL A 334 -0.04 -0.29 1.19
CA VAL A 334 -1.12 0.69 1.15
C VAL A 334 -0.53 2.06 1.47
N PRO A 335 -0.81 3.10 0.69
CA PRO A 335 -0.31 4.45 1.01
C PRO A 335 -0.81 4.92 2.38
N PRO A 336 0.08 5.32 3.31
CA PRO A 336 -0.31 5.82 4.63
C PRO A 336 -1.37 6.93 4.61
N LYS A 337 -1.31 7.90 3.71
CA LYS A 337 -2.33 8.95 3.58
C LYS A 337 -3.73 8.42 3.25
N MET A 338 -3.80 7.42 2.39
CA MET A 338 -5.07 6.74 2.09
C MET A 338 -5.58 5.96 3.31
N ALA A 339 -4.70 5.23 4.00
CA ALA A 339 -5.05 4.49 5.21
C ALA A 339 -5.43 5.42 6.38
N GLU A 340 -4.82 6.61 6.48
CA GLU A 340 -5.21 7.68 7.42
C GLU A 340 -6.65 8.13 7.20
N SER A 341 -7.03 8.41 5.95
CA SER A 341 -8.40 8.81 5.61
C SER A 341 -9.42 7.70 5.93
N ILE A 342 -9.07 6.44 5.68
CA ILE A 342 -9.89 5.28 6.07
C ILE A 342 -9.99 5.18 7.60
N GLY A 343 -8.88 5.31 8.32
CA GLY A 343 -8.81 5.28 9.79
C GLY A 343 -9.68 6.34 10.43
N THR A 344 -9.71 7.54 9.86
CA THR A 344 -10.53 8.65 10.33
C THR A 344 -12.02 8.33 10.34
N VAL A 345 -12.52 7.52 9.40
CA VAL A 345 -13.92 7.09 9.40
C VAL A 345 -14.22 6.25 10.63
N PHE A 346 -13.37 5.26 10.95
CA PHE A 346 -13.56 4.42 12.15
C PHE A 346 -13.48 5.22 13.45
N LEU A 347 -12.70 6.31 13.47
CA LEU A 347 -12.61 7.17 14.66
C LEU A 347 -13.84 8.06 14.87
N LYS A 348 -14.60 8.33 13.83
CA LYS A 348 -15.81 9.17 13.90
C LYS A 348 -17.05 8.42 14.39
N ILE A 349 -17.04 7.09 14.33
CA ILE A 349 -18.18 6.21 14.67
C ILE A 349 -18.00 5.42 15.98
#